data_b438e02adaf62abe8acbd559eb0789ef
#
_entry.id   b438e02adaf62abe8acbd559eb0789ef
#
_cell.length_a   1.000
_cell.length_b   1.000
_cell.length_c   1.000
_cell.angle_alpha   90.00
_cell.angle_beta   90.00
_cell.angle_gamma   90.00
#
_symmetry.space_group_name_H-M   'P 1'
#
loop_
_entity.id
_entity.type
_entity.pdbx_description
1 polymer ?
#
loop_
_entity_poly.entity_id
_entity_poly.type
_entity_poly.pdbx_seq_one_letter_code
_entity_poly.pdbx_strand_id
1 'polypeptide(L)'
;MAQAKRKDKSRVVLRIGESQRKDGSYQYAWTDKNKKRRYVYARSLDVLRAKEEQIAKDISDGIKAEARFTTVDDMYALWKDLKRGLKNNTFENYKYMYETFARQHIGDKRISTLKKSDIKRFYNYLADERGLKPATIDNIHTVLHQILDMAVDDDYIRNNPSDNVLKELKQSHIFKTEKRRGLTRPEQELFLNYLKETPSVQNWYPVFAVMIGTGLRVGELTGLRWCDIDLEEGIIDVNHTLVYYDHRTSEGKKGCYFNVNTPKTEAGNRQVPMLDFVKEAFLMEKEKQNMLDVHCEATVDGYTDFIFLNRFGQPQHQSTLNKAIRRIIRDCNDEQFLKDDSPSVLLPHFSCHSLRHTFTTRMCEAGVNVKVIQDTLGHKDISTTLNIYTDVTKELKRSEFEGLDLYFKKV
;
A
#
# COMPACT_ATOMS: atom_id res chain seq x y z
N MET A 1 26.03 -58.76 -26.91
CA MET A 1 25.89 -59.40 -25.59
C MET A 1 24.86 -58.58 -24.79
N ALA A 2 23.73 -59.19 -24.39
CA ALA A 2 22.73 -58.49 -23.57
C ALA A 2 23.32 -58.27 -22.18
N GLN A 3 23.42 -57.01 -21.73
CA GLN A 3 23.86 -56.65 -20.42
C GLN A 3 22.96 -57.29 -19.34
N ALA A 4 23.54 -58.06 -18.42
CA ALA A 4 22.80 -58.72 -17.37
C ALA A 4 22.01 -57.68 -16.56
N LYS A 5 20.70 -57.83 -16.47
CA LYS A 5 19.81 -56.93 -15.70
C LYS A 5 20.23 -56.90 -14.23
N ARG A 6 20.61 -55.75 -13.72
CA ARG A 6 20.95 -55.56 -12.29
C ARG A 6 19.69 -55.86 -11.42
N LYS A 7 19.89 -56.60 -10.34
CA LYS A 7 18.83 -56.94 -9.36
C LYS A 7 19.22 -56.47 -7.97
N ASP A 8 18.26 -56.14 -7.15
CA ASP A 8 18.43 -55.87 -5.76
C ASP A 8 18.60 -57.18 -4.93
N LYS A 9 18.74 -57.07 -3.63
CA LYS A 9 18.84 -58.21 -2.70
C LYS A 9 17.63 -59.13 -2.73
N SER A 10 16.47 -58.58 -3.08
CA SER A 10 15.18 -59.30 -3.20
C SER A 10 14.94 -59.82 -4.63
N ARG A 11 15.97 -59.81 -5.48
CA ARG A 11 15.95 -60.22 -6.90
C ARG A 11 15.04 -59.41 -7.82
N VAL A 12 14.57 -58.24 -7.38
CA VAL A 12 13.79 -57.33 -8.24
C VAL A 12 14.73 -56.62 -9.25
N VAL A 13 14.31 -56.55 -10.52
CA VAL A 13 15.09 -55.90 -11.57
C VAL A 13 15.12 -54.41 -11.36
N LEU A 14 16.30 -53.84 -11.30
CA LEU A 14 16.56 -52.41 -11.21
C LEU A 14 16.60 -51.77 -12.61
N ARG A 15 15.96 -50.58 -12.73
CA ARG A 15 15.99 -49.78 -13.96
C ARG A 15 17.35 -49.07 -14.13
N ILE A 16 17.59 -48.47 -15.29
CA ILE A 16 18.79 -47.66 -15.55
C ILE A 16 18.79 -46.48 -14.59
N GLY A 17 19.89 -46.24 -13.90
CA GLY A 17 20.00 -45.20 -12.88
C GLY A 17 19.65 -45.67 -11.44
N GLU A 18 18.85 -46.75 -11.27
CA GLU A 18 18.53 -47.30 -9.95
C GLU A 18 19.72 -48.09 -9.38
N SER A 19 19.91 -48.03 -8.08
CA SER A 19 20.84 -48.88 -7.32
C SER A 19 20.37 -49.05 -5.87
N GLN A 20 20.69 -50.21 -5.26
CA GLN A 20 20.48 -50.44 -3.83
C GLN A 20 21.78 -50.17 -3.09
N ARG A 21 21.70 -49.40 -2.02
CA ARG A 21 22.83 -49.05 -1.14
C ARG A 21 23.10 -50.13 -0.10
N LYS A 22 24.23 -50.06 0.56
CA LYS A 22 24.64 -51.00 1.59
C LYS A 22 23.67 -51.02 2.78
N ASP A 23 23.10 -49.87 3.10
CA ASP A 23 22.08 -49.69 4.16
C ASP A 23 20.68 -50.19 3.81
N GLY A 24 20.51 -50.79 2.62
CA GLY A 24 19.21 -51.31 2.13
C GLY A 24 18.35 -50.26 1.44
N SER A 25 18.67 -48.99 1.55
CA SER A 25 17.94 -47.91 0.81
C SER A 25 18.22 -47.98 -0.67
N TYR A 26 17.34 -47.35 -1.46
CA TYR A 26 17.46 -47.27 -2.91
C TYR A 26 17.86 -45.85 -3.34
N GLN A 27 18.62 -45.77 -4.43
CA GLN A 27 19.10 -44.52 -5.03
C GLN A 27 18.81 -44.55 -6.54
N TYR A 28 18.35 -43.41 -7.05
CA TYR A 28 18.25 -43.15 -8.47
C TYR A 28 19.16 -41.98 -8.84
N ALA A 29 19.96 -42.16 -9.92
CA ALA A 29 20.88 -41.17 -10.45
C ALA A 29 20.49 -40.81 -11.89
N TRP A 30 20.41 -39.49 -12.16
CA TRP A 30 20.18 -38.97 -13.49
C TRP A 30 21.10 -37.78 -13.76
N THR A 31 21.20 -37.38 -15.02
CA THR A 31 21.94 -36.19 -15.44
C THR A 31 20.94 -35.10 -15.82
N ASP A 32 21.05 -33.90 -15.22
CA ASP A 32 20.20 -32.79 -15.55
C ASP A 32 20.60 -32.09 -16.87
N LYS A 33 19.81 -31.09 -17.32
CA LYS A 33 20.08 -30.34 -18.57
C LYS A 33 21.43 -29.64 -18.55
N ASN A 34 21.96 -29.30 -17.36
CA ASN A 34 23.26 -28.66 -17.16
C ASN A 34 24.42 -29.67 -17.09
N LYS A 35 24.19 -30.91 -17.51
CA LYS A 35 25.15 -32.03 -17.47
C LYS A 35 25.62 -32.38 -16.03
N LYS A 36 24.91 -31.92 -15.01
CA LYS A 36 25.22 -32.21 -13.61
C LYS A 36 24.52 -33.49 -13.15
N ARG A 37 25.26 -34.40 -12.54
CA ARG A 37 24.71 -35.65 -12.02
C ARG A 37 23.96 -35.40 -10.71
N ARG A 38 22.72 -35.85 -10.64
CA ARG A 38 21.80 -35.66 -9.52
C ARG A 38 21.39 -37.02 -8.94
N TYR A 39 21.00 -37.02 -7.69
CA TYR A 39 20.62 -38.23 -6.96
C TYR A 39 19.36 -38.02 -6.15
N VAL A 40 18.54 -39.06 -6.04
CA VAL A 40 17.39 -39.12 -5.10
C VAL A 40 17.41 -40.47 -4.40
N TYR A 41 16.94 -40.46 -3.16
CA TYR A 41 16.97 -41.62 -2.27
C TYR A 41 15.59 -41.96 -1.79
N ALA A 42 15.32 -43.26 -1.53
CA ALA A 42 14.09 -43.75 -0.91
C ALA A 42 14.37 -45.02 -0.11
N ARG A 43 13.52 -45.28 0.89
CA ARG A 43 13.61 -46.52 1.71
C ARG A 43 13.08 -47.74 0.99
N SER A 44 12.15 -47.59 0.04
CA SER A 44 11.59 -48.66 -0.78
C SER A 44 11.70 -48.33 -2.28
N LEU A 45 11.68 -49.38 -3.10
CA LEU A 45 11.79 -49.25 -4.54
C LEU A 45 10.55 -48.56 -5.17
N ASP A 46 9.36 -48.84 -4.64
CA ASP A 46 8.12 -48.22 -5.11
C ASP A 46 8.13 -46.70 -4.88
N VAL A 47 8.57 -46.25 -3.69
CA VAL A 47 8.73 -44.82 -3.40
C VAL A 47 9.82 -44.20 -4.29
N LEU A 48 10.90 -44.92 -4.61
CA LEU A 48 11.92 -44.45 -5.53
C LEU A 48 11.32 -44.24 -6.92
N ARG A 49 10.59 -45.22 -7.44
CA ARG A 49 9.98 -45.17 -8.76
C ARG A 49 8.94 -44.07 -8.89
N ALA A 50 8.12 -43.83 -7.87
CA ALA A 50 7.23 -42.69 -7.86
C ALA A 50 8.00 -41.35 -7.97
N LYS A 51 9.16 -41.24 -7.31
CA LYS A 51 10.05 -40.07 -7.44
C LYS A 51 10.68 -39.98 -8.83
N GLU A 52 11.05 -41.11 -9.45
CA GLU A 52 11.59 -41.14 -10.82
C GLU A 52 10.55 -40.65 -11.84
N GLU A 53 9.32 -41.09 -11.72
CA GLU A 53 8.20 -40.65 -12.59
C GLU A 53 7.97 -39.16 -12.46
N GLN A 54 7.99 -38.64 -11.22
CA GLN A 54 7.91 -37.22 -11.00
C GLN A 54 9.10 -36.46 -11.59
N ILE A 55 10.32 -36.98 -11.48
CA ILE A 55 11.52 -36.38 -12.09
C ILE A 55 11.42 -36.39 -13.61
N ALA A 56 10.98 -37.50 -14.21
CA ALA A 56 10.80 -37.60 -15.64
C ALA A 56 9.75 -36.56 -16.15
N LYS A 57 8.67 -36.43 -15.42
CA LYS A 57 7.65 -35.41 -15.70
C LYS A 57 8.19 -33.99 -15.56
N ASP A 58 8.94 -33.69 -14.47
CA ASP A 58 9.58 -32.39 -14.26
C ASP A 58 10.54 -32.04 -15.41
N ILE A 59 11.33 -33.01 -15.86
CA ILE A 59 12.25 -32.83 -16.98
C ILE A 59 11.48 -32.58 -18.29
N SER A 60 10.40 -33.35 -18.53
CA SER A 60 9.53 -33.18 -19.71
C SER A 60 8.88 -31.80 -19.74
N ASP A 61 8.44 -31.32 -18.60
CA ASP A 61 7.80 -30.00 -18.43
C ASP A 61 8.82 -28.83 -18.34
N GLY A 62 10.12 -29.14 -18.45
CA GLY A 62 11.17 -28.12 -18.39
C GLY A 62 11.60 -27.67 -17.01
N ILE A 63 11.00 -28.17 -15.93
CA ILE A 63 11.24 -27.73 -14.56
C ILE A 63 12.71 -27.93 -14.16
N LYS A 64 13.29 -26.89 -13.57
CA LYS A 64 14.69 -26.91 -13.08
C LYS A 64 14.89 -27.93 -11.96
N ALA A 65 15.92 -28.74 -12.06
CA ALA A 65 16.25 -29.74 -11.04
C ALA A 65 16.54 -29.14 -9.66
N GLU A 66 16.95 -27.88 -9.63
CA GLU A 66 17.25 -27.09 -8.44
C GLU A 66 15.99 -26.73 -7.63
N ALA A 67 14.83 -26.64 -8.30
CA ALA A 67 13.55 -26.30 -7.68
C ALA A 67 13.20 -27.15 -6.43
N ARG A 68 13.74 -28.37 -6.35
CA ARG A 68 13.55 -29.26 -5.19
C ARG A 68 14.25 -28.80 -3.91
N PHE A 69 15.26 -27.94 -4.04
CA PHE A 69 16.04 -27.43 -2.92
C PHE A 69 15.79 -25.96 -2.69
N THR A 70 15.26 -25.24 -3.68
CA THR A 70 14.99 -23.81 -3.64
C THR A 70 13.81 -23.53 -2.71
N THR A 71 14.02 -22.62 -1.78
CA THR A 71 13.01 -22.15 -0.84
C THR A 71 12.29 -20.90 -1.37
N VAL A 72 11.23 -20.51 -0.71
CA VAL A 72 10.55 -19.22 -1.00
C VAL A 72 11.49 -18.05 -0.68
N ASP A 73 12.33 -18.15 0.36
CA ASP A 73 13.33 -17.14 0.71
C ASP A 73 14.42 -17.00 -0.37
N ASP A 74 14.86 -18.09 -0.98
CA ASP A 74 15.81 -18.03 -2.10
C ASP A 74 15.21 -17.28 -3.29
N MET A 75 13.94 -17.55 -3.60
CA MET A 75 13.23 -16.85 -4.66
C MET A 75 12.97 -15.38 -4.32
N TYR A 76 12.69 -15.07 -3.06
CA TYR A 76 12.59 -13.68 -2.59
C TYR A 76 13.91 -12.93 -2.76
N ALA A 77 15.04 -13.56 -2.41
CA ALA A 77 16.37 -12.95 -2.58
C ALA A 77 16.63 -12.62 -4.06
N LEU A 78 16.36 -13.57 -4.96
CA LEU A 78 16.48 -13.37 -6.40
C LEU A 78 15.54 -12.26 -6.90
N TRP A 79 14.26 -12.30 -6.51
CA TRP A 79 13.27 -11.27 -6.86
C TRP A 79 13.71 -9.87 -6.40
N LYS A 80 14.23 -9.77 -5.17
CA LYS A 80 14.70 -8.51 -4.59
C LYS A 80 15.88 -7.92 -5.39
N ASP A 81 16.82 -8.76 -5.81
CA ASP A 81 18.00 -8.32 -6.55
C ASP A 81 17.67 -7.91 -8.00
N LEU A 82 16.68 -8.55 -8.61
CA LEU A 82 16.27 -8.28 -9.99
C LEU A 82 15.23 -7.16 -10.11
N LYS A 83 14.46 -6.88 -9.03
CA LYS A 83 13.37 -5.92 -9.10
C LYS A 83 13.87 -4.50 -9.36
N ARG A 84 13.39 -3.90 -10.47
CA ARG A 84 13.73 -2.53 -10.90
C ARG A 84 12.45 -1.75 -11.20
N GLY A 85 12.56 -0.44 -11.35
CA GLY A 85 11.45 0.44 -11.77
C GLY A 85 10.43 0.76 -10.67
N LEU A 86 10.64 0.32 -9.43
CA LEU A 86 9.82 0.72 -8.29
C LEU A 86 10.38 1.98 -7.64
N LYS A 87 9.49 2.87 -7.16
CA LYS A 87 9.91 3.94 -6.25
C LYS A 87 10.42 3.34 -4.93
N ASN A 88 11.43 3.97 -4.34
CA ASN A 88 12.09 3.47 -3.13
C ASN A 88 11.10 3.11 -2.01
N ASN A 89 10.13 3.97 -1.73
CA ASN A 89 9.11 3.72 -0.70
C ASN A 89 8.24 2.50 -1.00
N THR A 90 7.93 2.22 -2.27
CA THR A 90 7.17 1.02 -2.66
C THR A 90 8.02 -0.24 -2.46
N PHE A 91 9.28 -0.16 -2.85
CA PHE A 91 10.20 -1.28 -2.69
C PHE A 91 10.45 -1.62 -1.21
N GLU A 92 10.68 -0.59 -0.36
CA GLU A 92 10.83 -0.78 1.09
C GLU A 92 9.56 -1.35 1.72
N ASN A 93 8.37 -0.91 1.29
CA ASN A 93 7.11 -1.49 1.76
C ASN A 93 6.98 -2.97 1.35
N TYR A 94 7.39 -3.34 0.14
CA TYR A 94 7.35 -4.73 -0.30
C TYR A 94 8.31 -5.60 0.52
N LYS A 95 9.52 -5.12 0.79
CA LYS A 95 10.47 -5.81 1.68
C LYS A 95 9.87 -5.99 3.07
N TYR A 96 9.30 -4.92 3.63
CA TYR A 96 8.64 -4.97 4.93
C TYR A 96 7.52 -6.01 4.98
N MET A 97 6.65 -6.05 3.96
CA MET A 97 5.56 -7.02 3.89
C MET A 97 6.05 -8.47 3.89
N TYR A 98 7.07 -8.77 3.10
CA TYR A 98 7.63 -10.11 3.05
C TYR A 98 8.41 -10.45 4.33
N GLU A 99 9.36 -9.62 4.72
CA GLU A 99 10.28 -9.89 5.83
C GLU A 99 9.59 -9.95 7.19
N THR A 100 8.54 -9.14 7.39
CA THR A 100 7.81 -9.08 8.66
C THR A 100 6.74 -10.16 8.78
N PHE A 101 6.04 -10.48 7.68
CA PHE A 101 4.85 -11.32 7.75
C PHE A 101 5.02 -12.68 7.07
N ALA A 102 5.69 -12.76 5.93
CA ALA A 102 5.75 -13.99 5.15
C ALA A 102 6.94 -14.89 5.52
N ARG A 103 8.12 -14.30 5.72
CA ARG A 103 9.38 -15.03 5.90
C ARG A 103 9.30 -16.12 6.97
N GLN A 104 8.80 -15.80 8.17
CA GLN A 104 8.77 -16.74 9.29
C GLN A 104 7.81 -17.93 9.09
N HIS A 105 6.81 -17.80 8.20
CA HIS A 105 5.75 -18.81 8.04
C HIS A 105 5.92 -19.65 6.78
N ILE A 106 6.44 -19.08 5.72
CA ILE A 106 6.55 -19.74 4.41
C ILE A 106 7.93 -19.63 3.79
N GLY A 107 8.85 -18.80 4.32
CA GLY A 107 10.16 -18.56 3.75
C GLY A 107 11.00 -19.83 3.56
N ASP A 108 11.03 -20.68 4.57
CA ASP A 108 11.80 -21.95 4.56
C ASP A 108 11.14 -23.07 3.75
N LYS A 109 9.89 -22.88 3.29
CA LYS A 109 9.20 -23.91 2.52
C LYS A 109 9.81 -24.04 1.13
N ARG A 110 10.01 -25.29 0.71
CA ARG A 110 10.49 -25.57 -0.65
C ARG A 110 9.44 -25.21 -1.66
N ILE A 111 9.81 -24.44 -2.68
CA ILE A 111 8.89 -23.93 -3.68
C ILE A 111 8.17 -25.02 -4.46
N SER A 112 8.88 -26.13 -4.75
CA SER A 112 8.33 -27.30 -5.46
C SER A 112 7.25 -28.06 -4.69
N THR A 113 7.15 -27.87 -3.37
CA THR A 113 6.17 -28.56 -2.50
C THR A 113 5.11 -27.61 -1.95
N LEU A 114 5.25 -26.32 -2.21
CA LEU A 114 4.32 -25.29 -1.75
C LEU A 114 2.97 -25.45 -2.44
N LYS A 115 1.92 -25.63 -1.64
CA LYS A 115 0.56 -25.83 -2.14
C LYS A 115 -0.31 -24.60 -1.90
N LYS A 116 -1.36 -24.46 -2.71
CA LYS A 116 -2.40 -23.45 -2.51
C LYS A 116 -2.99 -23.46 -1.10
N SER A 117 -3.16 -24.65 -0.50
CA SER A 117 -3.63 -24.81 0.88
C SER A 117 -2.67 -24.24 1.93
N ASP A 118 -1.36 -24.26 1.68
CA ASP A 118 -0.38 -23.69 2.61
C ASP A 118 -0.50 -22.16 2.64
N ILE A 119 -0.71 -21.54 1.47
CA ILE A 119 -0.90 -20.10 1.35
C ILE A 119 -2.25 -19.68 1.94
N LYS A 120 -3.33 -20.46 1.73
CA LYS A 120 -4.62 -20.22 2.38
C LYS A 120 -4.51 -20.25 3.91
N ARG A 121 -3.85 -21.26 4.48
CA ARG A 121 -3.62 -21.34 5.93
C ARG A 121 -2.83 -20.14 6.44
N PHE A 122 -1.82 -19.72 5.70
CA PHE A 122 -1.04 -18.55 6.06
C PHE A 122 -1.89 -17.27 6.10
N TYR A 123 -2.75 -17.05 5.11
CA TYR A 123 -3.62 -15.86 5.09
C TYR A 123 -4.72 -15.92 6.15
N ASN A 124 -5.28 -17.09 6.42
CA ASN A 124 -6.22 -17.28 7.53
C ASN A 124 -5.55 -16.97 8.88
N TYR A 125 -4.32 -17.45 9.11
CA TYR A 125 -3.53 -17.10 10.28
C TYR A 125 -3.33 -15.58 10.41
N LEU A 126 -3.00 -14.87 9.31
CA LEU A 126 -2.85 -13.42 9.34
C LEU A 126 -4.17 -12.70 9.67
N ALA A 127 -5.30 -13.23 9.21
CA ALA A 127 -6.62 -12.66 9.47
C ALA A 127 -7.09 -12.96 10.89
N ASP A 128 -7.10 -14.23 11.28
CA ASP A 128 -7.78 -14.72 12.47
C ASP A 128 -6.94 -14.55 13.74
N GLU A 129 -5.64 -14.85 13.67
CA GLU A 129 -4.74 -14.80 14.84
C GLU A 129 -4.00 -13.47 14.95
N ARG A 130 -3.55 -12.90 13.82
CA ARG A 130 -2.84 -11.60 13.82
C ARG A 130 -3.77 -10.41 13.67
N GLY A 131 -5.05 -10.62 13.41
CA GLY A 131 -6.06 -9.57 13.26
C GLY A 131 -5.75 -8.54 12.17
N LEU A 132 -5.03 -8.94 11.11
CA LEU A 132 -4.64 -8.02 10.05
C LEU A 132 -5.83 -7.64 9.18
N LYS A 133 -5.89 -6.37 8.79
CA LYS A 133 -6.92 -5.86 7.87
C LYS A 133 -6.72 -6.46 6.46
N PRO A 134 -7.82 -6.67 5.70
CA PRO A 134 -7.79 -7.21 4.34
C PRO A 134 -6.79 -6.53 3.42
N ALA A 135 -6.74 -5.20 3.46
CA ALA A 135 -5.82 -4.42 2.64
C ALA A 135 -4.34 -4.71 2.96
N THR A 136 -4.01 -5.04 4.23
CA THR A 136 -2.65 -5.45 4.60
C THR A 136 -2.34 -6.84 4.05
N ILE A 137 -3.29 -7.78 4.16
CA ILE A 137 -3.13 -9.13 3.60
C ILE A 137 -3.02 -9.08 2.07
N ASP A 138 -3.76 -8.19 1.41
CA ASP A 138 -3.68 -7.97 -0.05
C ASP A 138 -2.31 -7.44 -0.48
N ASN A 139 -1.71 -6.56 0.31
CA ASN A 139 -0.34 -6.08 0.09
C ASN A 139 0.71 -7.21 0.27
N ILE A 140 0.55 -8.05 1.30
CA ILE A 140 1.41 -9.22 1.51
C ILE A 140 1.27 -10.19 0.33
N HIS A 141 0.03 -10.45 -0.09
CA HIS A 141 -0.25 -11.28 -1.28
C HIS A 141 0.40 -10.72 -2.54
N THR A 142 0.30 -9.41 -2.77
CA THR A 142 0.89 -8.77 -3.95
C THR A 142 2.38 -9.05 -4.07
N VAL A 143 3.11 -9.05 -2.98
CA VAL A 143 4.56 -9.35 -2.97
C VAL A 143 4.80 -10.84 -3.17
N LEU A 144 4.12 -11.68 -2.40
CA LEU A 144 4.28 -13.13 -2.48
C LEU A 144 3.91 -13.65 -3.87
N HIS A 145 2.84 -13.13 -4.46
CA HIS A 145 2.38 -13.49 -5.80
C HIS A 145 3.45 -13.19 -6.86
N GLN A 146 4.08 -12.01 -6.83
CA GLN A 146 5.16 -11.65 -7.75
C GLN A 146 6.39 -12.56 -7.60
N ILE A 147 6.74 -12.96 -6.38
CA ILE A 147 7.86 -13.89 -6.14
C ILE A 147 7.55 -15.25 -6.74
N LEU A 148 6.31 -15.72 -6.57
CA LEU A 148 5.87 -17.02 -7.09
C LEU A 148 5.63 -17.01 -8.61
N ASP A 149 5.20 -15.87 -9.19
CA ASP A 149 5.13 -15.69 -10.65
C ASP A 149 6.52 -15.80 -11.27
N MET A 150 7.52 -15.12 -10.69
CA MET A 150 8.91 -15.25 -11.15
C MET A 150 9.39 -16.70 -11.06
N ALA A 151 8.95 -17.46 -10.07
CA ALA A 151 9.28 -18.87 -9.98
C ALA A 151 8.61 -19.73 -11.05
N VAL A 152 7.45 -19.32 -11.58
CA VAL A 152 6.81 -19.91 -12.74
C VAL A 152 7.57 -19.54 -14.00
N ASP A 153 7.85 -18.25 -14.21
CA ASP A 153 8.55 -17.71 -15.38
C ASP A 153 9.96 -18.32 -15.53
N ASP A 154 10.60 -18.59 -14.40
CA ASP A 154 11.93 -19.19 -14.34
C ASP A 154 11.94 -20.74 -14.26
N ASP A 155 10.84 -21.41 -14.55
CA ASP A 155 10.74 -22.88 -14.57
C ASP A 155 11.04 -23.59 -13.24
N TYR A 156 10.80 -22.94 -12.08
CA TYR A 156 10.89 -23.61 -10.78
C TYR A 156 9.61 -24.34 -10.41
N ILE A 157 8.45 -23.81 -10.79
CA ILE A 157 7.13 -24.41 -10.56
C ILE A 157 6.24 -24.24 -11.80
N ARG A 158 5.23 -25.12 -11.97
CA ARG A 158 4.33 -25.08 -13.12
C ARG A 158 3.27 -24.00 -13.05
N ASN A 159 2.74 -23.78 -11.88
CA ASN A 159 1.63 -22.85 -11.63
C ASN A 159 1.92 -22.08 -10.34
N ASN A 160 1.44 -20.85 -10.29
CA ASN A 160 1.53 -20.04 -9.08
C ASN A 160 0.53 -20.55 -8.01
N PRO A 161 1.00 -21.08 -6.86
CA PRO A 161 0.10 -21.59 -5.84
C PRO A 161 -0.66 -20.49 -5.08
N SER A 162 -0.34 -19.20 -5.32
CA SER A 162 -1.06 -18.06 -4.75
C SER A 162 -2.25 -17.58 -5.59
N ASP A 163 -2.46 -18.16 -6.78
CA ASP A 163 -3.55 -17.78 -7.67
C ASP A 163 -4.92 -17.93 -7.00
N ASN A 164 -5.71 -16.84 -7.03
CA ASN A 164 -7.08 -16.80 -6.54
C ASN A 164 -7.29 -17.22 -5.06
N VAL A 165 -6.23 -17.21 -4.24
CA VAL A 165 -6.29 -17.64 -2.83
C VAL A 165 -7.10 -16.67 -1.96
N LEU A 166 -7.06 -15.38 -2.27
CA LEU A 166 -7.75 -14.34 -1.47
C LEU A 166 -9.25 -14.23 -1.76
N LYS A 167 -9.77 -14.90 -2.80
CA LYS A 167 -11.17 -14.72 -3.22
C LYS A 167 -12.16 -15.04 -2.09
N GLU A 168 -12.00 -16.17 -1.43
CA GLU A 168 -12.87 -16.59 -0.33
C GLU A 168 -12.70 -15.68 0.90
N LEU A 169 -11.46 -15.30 1.22
CA LEU A 169 -11.18 -14.41 2.32
C LEU A 169 -11.82 -13.02 2.12
N LYS A 170 -11.77 -12.48 0.89
CA LYS A 170 -12.41 -11.20 0.54
C LYS A 170 -13.95 -11.26 0.58
N GLN A 171 -14.54 -12.42 0.40
CA GLN A 171 -15.98 -12.64 0.45
C GLN A 171 -16.51 -12.87 1.89
N SER A 172 -15.63 -13.24 2.83
CA SER A 172 -16.04 -13.47 4.22
C SER A 172 -16.50 -12.16 4.87
N HIS A 173 -17.61 -12.20 5.64
CA HIS A 173 -18.22 -11.04 6.29
C HIS A 173 -17.32 -10.34 7.33
N ILE A 174 -16.22 -10.95 7.72
CA ILE A 174 -15.23 -10.43 8.68
C ILE A 174 -14.52 -9.18 8.13
N PHE A 175 -14.55 -8.97 6.82
CA PHE A 175 -13.78 -7.95 6.13
C PHE A 175 -14.56 -6.71 5.70
N LYS A 176 -15.68 -6.38 6.35
CA LYS A 176 -16.33 -5.09 6.12
C LYS A 176 -15.44 -3.98 6.69
N THR A 177 -14.66 -3.36 5.85
CA THR A 177 -13.99 -2.10 6.19
C THR A 177 -15.02 -0.98 6.21
N GLU A 178 -15.11 -0.24 7.32
CA GLU A 178 -15.90 1.00 7.34
C GLU A 178 -15.44 1.93 6.21
N LYS A 179 -16.39 2.38 5.40
CA LYS A 179 -16.08 3.34 4.35
C LYS A 179 -15.60 4.64 5.00
N ARG A 180 -14.48 5.16 4.54
CA ARG A 180 -14.01 6.48 4.92
C ARG A 180 -14.99 7.52 4.37
N ARG A 181 -15.52 8.37 5.24
CA ARG A 181 -16.35 9.51 4.84
C ARG A 181 -15.62 10.84 5.04
N GLY A 182 -16.07 11.86 4.34
CA GLY A 182 -15.74 13.24 4.66
C GLY A 182 -16.45 13.69 5.95
N LEU A 183 -16.03 14.80 6.51
CA LEU A 183 -16.73 15.46 7.61
C LEU A 183 -18.07 16.03 7.09
N THR A 184 -19.10 15.97 7.91
CA THR A 184 -20.33 16.73 7.66
C THR A 184 -20.06 18.23 7.79
N ARG A 185 -20.99 19.10 7.34
CA ARG A 185 -20.81 20.55 7.48
C ARG A 185 -20.66 20.98 8.94
N PRO A 186 -21.51 20.53 9.88
CA PRO A 186 -21.33 20.88 11.29
C PRO A 186 -20.01 20.38 11.90
N GLU A 187 -19.57 19.17 11.55
CA GLU A 187 -18.29 18.63 12.00
C GLU A 187 -17.10 19.43 11.45
N GLN A 188 -17.18 19.86 10.20
CA GLN A 188 -16.16 20.70 9.57
C GLN A 188 -16.08 22.09 10.23
N GLU A 189 -17.22 22.71 10.47
CA GLU A 189 -17.34 24.01 11.15
C GLU A 189 -16.78 23.92 12.57
N LEU A 190 -17.21 22.91 13.33
CA LEU A 190 -16.71 22.66 14.67
C LEU A 190 -15.17 22.53 14.69
N PHE A 191 -14.62 21.75 13.75
CA PHE A 191 -13.17 21.54 13.65
C PHE A 191 -12.40 22.83 13.34
N LEU A 192 -12.85 23.59 12.33
CA LEU A 192 -12.18 24.82 11.92
C LEU A 192 -12.32 25.94 12.97
N ASN A 193 -13.51 26.08 13.58
CA ASN A 193 -13.73 27.06 14.63
C ASN A 193 -12.88 26.73 15.89
N TYR A 194 -12.86 25.46 16.29
CA TYR A 194 -12.01 25.03 17.39
C TYR A 194 -10.54 25.36 17.18
N LEU A 195 -10.03 25.14 15.95
CA LEU A 195 -8.65 25.50 15.58
C LEU A 195 -8.41 27.01 15.59
N LYS A 196 -9.39 27.83 15.23
CA LYS A 196 -9.28 29.29 15.17
C LYS A 196 -9.31 29.91 16.58
N GLU A 197 -10.19 29.40 17.43
CA GLU A 197 -10.53 30.03 18.71
C GLU A 197 -9.67 29.52 19.88
N THR A 198 -9.07 28.33 19.75
CA THR A 198 -8.31 27.70 20.85
C THR A 198 -6.80 27.96 20.70
N PRO A 199 -6.20 28.81 21.56
CA PRO A 199 -4.79 29.24 21.43
C PRO A 199 -3.77 28.08 21.41
N SER A 200 -4.04 26.99 22.15
CA SER A 200 -3.13 25.84 22.23
C SER A 200 -3.02 25.03 20.93
N VAL A 201 -3.94 25.19 20.00
CA VAL A 201 -4.00 24.48 18.72
C VAL A 201 -4.09 25.40 17.50
N GLN A 202 -4.19 26.71 17.69
CA GLN A 202 -4.35 27.71 16.64
C GLN A 202 -3.23 27.63 15.59
N ASN A 203 -2.03 27.27 15.99
CA ASN A 203 -0.89 27.10 15.08
C ASN A 203 -1.10 25.96 14.05
N TRP A 204 -2.11 25.09 14.22
CA TRP A 204 -2.50 24.06 13.28
C TRP A 204 -3.59 24.51 12.28
N TYR A 205 -4.20 25.67 12.52
CA TYR A 205 -5.27 26.17 11.65
C TYR A 205 -4.81 26.33 10.19
N PRO A 206 -3.67 26.97 9.88
CA PRO A 206 -3.27 27.18 8.50
C PRO A 206 -3.13 25.88 7.71
N VAL A 207 -2.43 24.89 8.23
CA VAL A 207 -2.18 23.63 7.52
C VAL A 207 -3.48 22.85 7.26
N PHE A 208 -4.41 22.81 8.24
CA PHE A 208 -5.65 22.08 8.07
C PHE A 208 -6.69 22.85 7.25
N ALA A 209 -6.72 24.17 7.33
CA ALA A 209 -7.54 25.03 6.49
C ALA A 209 -7.16 24.87 5.01
N VAL A 210 -5.86 24.94 4.69
CA VAL A 210 -5.36 24.69 3.33
C VAL A 210 -5.75 23.28 2.88
N MET A 211 -5.60 22.26 3.73
CA MET A 211 -5.94 20.88 3.36
C MET A 211 -7.44 20.68 3.05
N ILE A 212 -8.32 21.30 3.85
CA ILE A 212 -9.78 21.25 3.64
C ILE A 212 -10.19 22.09 2.41
N GLY A 213 -9.53 23.21 2.16
CA GLY A 213 -9.92 24.13 1.09
C GLY A 213 -9.32 23.80 -0.28
N THR A 214 -8.38 22.83 -0.36
CA THR A 214 -7.71 22.47 -1.62
C THR A 214 -7.84 21.01 -1.98
N GLY A 215 -8.12 20.14 -1.00
CA GLY A 215 -8.15 18.69 -1.16
C GLY A 215 -6.79 18.08 -1.56
N LEU A 216 -5.68 18.75 -1.34
CA LEU A 216 -4.34 18.23 -1.61
C LEU A 216 -4.07 16.92 -0.87
N ARG A 217 -3.31 16.04 -1.48
CA ARG A 217 -2.77 14.88 -0.76
C ARG A 217 -1.79 15.36 0.30
N VAL A 218 -1.73 14.67 1.43
CA VAL A 218 -0.87 15.10 2.54
C VAL A 218 0.59 15.34 2.12
N GLY A 219 1.14 14.50 1.26
CA GLY A 219 2.51 14.70 0.77
C GLY A 219 2.65 15.85 -0.24
N GLU A 220 1.60 16.17 -1.01
CA GLU A 220 1.54 17.38 -1.85
C GLU A 220 1.53 18.60 -0.95
N LEU A 221 0.64 18.63 0.06
CA LEU A 221 0.54 19.72 1.02
C LEU A 221 1.85 19.97 1.79
N THR A 222 2.44 18.94 2.37
CA THR A 222 3.68 19.08 3.15
C THR A 222 4.91 19.36 2.29
N GLY A 223 4.80 19.11 0.99
CA GLY A 223 5.82 19.45 0.00
C GLY A 223 5.71 20.86 -0.57
N LEU A 224 4.61 21.60 -0.34
CA LEU A 224 4.45 22.96 -0.87
C LEU A 224 5.57 23.87 -0.40
N ARG A 225 6.07 24.68 -1.33
CA ARG A 225 7.08 25.71 -1.10
C ARG A 225 6.49 27.10 -1.38
N TRP A 226 7.07 28.12 -0.82
CA TRP A 226 6.58 29.48 -1.07
C TRP A 226 6.62 29.87 -2.56
N CYS A 227 7.58 29.36 -3.34
CA CYS A 227 7.64 29.56 -4.79
C CYS A 227 6.53 28.82 -5.57
N ASP A 228 5.83 27.88 -4.98
CA ASP A 228 4.71 27.16 -5.61
C ASP A 228 3.36 27.89 -5.39
N ILE A 229 3.37 29.04 -4.67
CA ILE A 229 2.19 29.80 -4.27
C ILE A 229 2.17 31.17 -4.90
N ASP A 230 1.17 31.41 -5.75
CA ASP A 230 0.86 32.74 -6.24
C ASP A 230 -0.34 33.33 -5.47
N LEU A 231 -0.04 34.25 -4.53
CA LEU A 231 -1.05 34.91 -3.72
C LEU A 231 -1.79 36.01 -4.46
N GLU A 232 -1.25 36.57 -5.55
CA GLU A 232 -1.91 37.58 -6.35
C GLU A 232 -2.96 36.97 -7.25
N GLU A 233 -2.57 35.99 -8.06
CA GLU A 233 -3.49 35.23 -8.92
C GLU A 233 -4.36 34.22 -8.16
N GLY A 234 -4.03 33.88 -6.90
CA GLY A 234 -4.74 32.91 -6.09
C GLY A 234 -4.58 31.47 -6.58
N ILE A 235 -3.38 31.07 -6.98
CA ILE A 235 -3.08 29.77 -7.58
C ILE A 235 -2.02 29.02 -6.77
N ILE A 236 -2.19 27.69 -6.65
CA ILE A 236 -1.23 26.76 -6.08
C ILE A 236 -0.73 25.83 -7.18
N ASP A 237 0.57 25.80 -7.43
CA ASP A 237 1.21 24.86 -8.34
C ASP A 237 1.56 23.56 -7.62
N VAL A 238 0.89 22.47 -8.00
CA VAL A 238 1.14 21.13 -7.45
C VAL A 238 1.97 20.34 -8.44
N ASN A 239 3.27 20.23 -8.19
CA ASN A 239 4.24 19.67 -9.13
C ASN A 239 5.13 18.58 -8.51
N HIS A 240 5.03 18.34 -7.19
CA HIS A 240 5.79 17.33 -6.48
C HIS A 240 5.09 16.86 -5.20
N THR A 241 5.69 15.88 -4.55
CA THR A 241 5.16 15.28 -3.32
C THR A 241 6.31 14.97 -2.37
N LEU A 242 6.26 15.49 -1.17
CA LEU A 242 7.21 15.14 -0.11
C LEU A 242 6.75 13.87 0.60
N VAL A 243 7.64 12.90 0.72
CA VAL A 243 7.39 11.62 1.38
C VAL A 243 8.37 11.44 2.53
N TYR A 244 7.86 11.02 3.66
CA TYR A 244 8.66 10.65 4.84
C TYR A 244 8.47 9.17 5.13
N TYR A 245 9.54 8.39 5.06
CA TYR A 245 9.48 6.93 5.22
C TYR A 245 10.68 6.38 5.99
N ASP A 246 10.47 5.21 6.59
CA ASP A 246 11.50 4.46 7.28
C ASP A 246 12.39 3.75 6.23
N HIS A 247 13.67 4.03 6.27
CA HIS A 247 14.67 3.39 5.44
C HIS A 247 15.71 2.70 6.32
N ARG A 248 16.01 1.44 6.02
CA ARG A 248 17.14 0.75 6.63
C ARG A 248 18.36 0.93 5.74
N THR A 249 19.39 1.57 6.25
CA THR A 249 20.66 1.64 5.55
C THR A 249 21.26 0.24 5.39
N SER A 250 22.20 0.07 4.44
CA SER A 250 22.97 -1.16 4.26
C SER A 250 23.69 -1.63 5.54
N GLU A 251 23.94 -0.72 6.47
CA GLU A 251 24.55 -0.98 7.79
C GLU A 251 23.52 -1.37 8.87
N GLY A 252 22.24 -1.53 8.50
CA GLY A 252 21.16 -1.92 9.42
C GLY A 252 20.65 -0.82 10.35
N LYS A 253 21.15 0.43 10.22
CA LYS A 253 20.63 1.57 10.96
C LYS A 253 19.24 1.93 10.45
N LYS A 254 18.26 1.96 11.36
CA LYS A 254 16.92 2.49 11.07
C LYS A 254 16.98 4.01 11.09
N GLY A 255 16.48 4.64 10.04
CA GLY A 255 16.31 6.09 9.97
C GLY A 255 15.09 6.44 9.13
N CYS A 256 14.43 7.54 9.47
CA CYS A 256 13.36 8.08 8.65
C CYS A 256 13.90 9.26 7.86
N TYR A 257 13.64 9.28 6.58
CA TYR A 257 14.16 10.29 5.66
C TYR A 257 13.05 10.90 4.84
N PHE A 258 13.23 12.16 4.50
CA PHE A 258 12.43 12.84 3.49
C PHE A 258 12.96 12.49 2.08
N ASN A 259 12.03 12.40 1.13
CA ASN A 259 12.34 12.26 -0.29
C ASN A 259 11.28 13.01 -1.09
N VAL A 260 11.68 13.71 -2.12
CA VAL A 260 10.76 14.37 -3.05
C VAL A 260 10.49 13.44 -4.23
N ASN A 261 9.24 13.20 -4.51
CA ASN A 261 8.79 12.45 -5.68
C ASN A 261 8.08 13.38 -6.65
N THR A 262 8.51 13.39 -7.90
CA THR A 262 7.73 13.98 -8.97
C THR A 262 6.48 13.14 -9.27
N PRO A 263 5.39 13.73 -9.76
CA PRO A 263 4.20 13.00 -10.16
C PRO A 263 4.51 11.87 -11.16
N LYS A 264 3.72 10.81 -11.11
CA LYS A 264 3.86 9.67 -12.03
C LYS A 264 3.19 9.91 -13.39
N THR A 265 2.33 10.91 -13.47
CA THR A 265 1.50 11.23 -14.64
C THR A 265 1.40 12.75 -14.78
N GLU A 266 1.16 13.24 -15.99
CA GLU A 266 0.90 14.65 -16.27
C GLU A 266 -0.26 15.22 -15.43
N ALA A 267 -1.31 14.44 -15.21
CA ALA A 267 -2.43 14.80 -14.32
C ALA A 267 -2.02 15.06 -12.86
N GLY A 268 -0.80 14.67 -12.47
CA GLY A 268 -0.25 14.99 -11.16
C GLY A 268 0.30 16.40 -11.07
N ASN A 269 0.68 17.02 -12.20
CA ASN A 269 1.05 18.41 -12.31
C ASN A 269 -0.22 19.22 -12.61
N ARG A 270 -0.62 20.07 -11.70
CA ARG A 270 -1.87 20.81 -11.82
C ARG A 270 -1.84 22.09 -11.02
N GLN A 271 -2.64 23.03 -11.46
CA GLN A 271 -2.91 24.27 -10.74
C GLN A 271 -4.23 24.13 -9.97
N VAL A 272 -4.22 24.53 -8.70
CA VAL A 272 -5.40 24.52 -7.83
C VAL A 272 -5.72 25.96 -7.44
N PRO A 273 -6.90 26.50 -7.85
CA PRO A 273 -7.34 27.81 -7.41
C PRO A 273 -7.55 27.86 -5.89
N MET A 274 -7.20 28.97 -5.27
CA MET A 274 -7.38 29.20 -3.85
C MET A 274 -8.76 29.78 -3.55
N LEU A 275 -9.38 29.25 -2.51
CA LEU A 275 -10.49 29.94 -1.84
C LEU A 275 -9.96 31.04 -0.92
N ASP A 276 -10.75 32.07 -0.63
CA ASP A 276 -10.30 33.22 0.19
C ASP A 276 -9.74 32.79 1.54
N PHE A 277 -10.38 31.90 2.26
CA PHE A 277 -9.90 31.42 3.55
C PHE A 277 -8.59 30.58 3.45
N VAL A 278 -8.29 30.02 2.26
CA VAL A 278 -7.02 29.33 1.99
C VAL A 278 -5.90 30.36 1.82
N LYS A 279 -6.19 31.45 1.10
CA LYS A 279 -5.26 32.59 0.96
C LYS A 279 -4.95 33.21 2.33
N GLU A 280 -5.96 33.45 3.16
CA GLU A 280 -5.79 33.91 4.54
C GLU A 280 -4.92 32.95 5.36
N ALA A 281 -5.15 31.64 5.24
CA ALA A 281 -4.37 30.62 5.94
C ALA A 281 -2.87 30.65 5.57
N PHE A 282 -2.55 30.86 4.30
CA PHE A 282 -1.15 31.04 3.87
C PHE A 282 -0.54 32.35 4.43
N LEU A 283 -1.29 33.44 4.44
CA LEU A 283 -0.82 34.70 5.03
C LEU A 283 -0.56 34.55 6.54
N MET A 284 -1.47 33.87 7.27
CA MET A 284 -1.28 33.55 8.69
C MET A 284 -0.04 32.70 8.95
N GLU A 285 0.20 31.68 8.09
CA GLU A 285 1.41 30.85 8.21
C GLU A 285 2.69 31.66 7.98
N LYS A 286 2.69 32.54 6.99
CA LYS A 286 3.82 33.42 6.68
C LYS A 286 4.11 34.40 7.83
N GLU A 287 3.06 35.01 8.36
CA GLU A 287 3.17 35.91 9.53
C GLU A 287 3.70 35.17 10.77
N LYS A 288 3.16 33.99 11.06
CA LYS A 288 3.63 33.12 12.15
C LYS A 288 5.12 32.79 12.01
N GLN A 289 5.58 32.39 10.81
CA GLN A 289 6.99 32.09 10.56
C GLN A 289 7.87 33.32 10.82
N ASN A 290 7.45 34.49 10.35
CA ASN A 290 8.17 35.74 10.58
C ASN A 290 8.22 36.13 12.07
N MET A 291 7.10 35.97 12.80
CA MET A 291 7.03 36.29 14.23
C MET A 291 7.88 35.35 15.08
N LEU A 292 7.98 34.09 14.70
CA LEU A 292 8.71 33.06 15.46
C LEU A 292 10.14 32.87 14.96
N ASP A 293 10.56 33.61 13.94
CA ASP A 293 11.87 33.49 13.26
C ASP A 293 12.16 32.04 12.82
N VAL A 294 11.13 31.35 12.32
CA VAL A 294 11.23 29.96 11.86
C VAL A 294 11.46 29.96 10.35
N HIS A 295 12.63 29.50 9.94
CA HIS A 295 13.01 29.34 8.53
C HIS A 295 13.15 27.87 8.16
N CYS A 296 13.06 27.57 6.85
CA CYS A 296 13.27 26.22 6.35
C CYS A 296 14.75 25.82 6.41
N GLU A 297 15.09 24.90 7.30
CA GLU A 297 16.44 24.34 7.45
C GLU A 297 16.67 23.11 6.54
N ALA A 298 15.61 22.62 5.90
CA ALA A 298 15.67 21.40 5.13
C ALA A 298 15.97 21.66 3.66
N THR A 299 16.90 20.89 3.10
CA THR A 299 17.05 20.70 1.65
C THR A 299 16.86 19.22 1.35
N VAL A 300 15.83 18.87 0.58
CA VAL A 300 15.48 17.50 0.24
C VAL A 300 15.47 17.35 -1.28
N ASP A 301 16.38 16.54 -1.81
CA ASP A 301 16.53 16.31 -3.27
C ASP A 301 16.60 17.61 -4.09
N GLY A 302 17.24 18.66 -3.54
CA GLY A 302 17.35 19.99 -4.15
C GLY A 302 16.15 20.91 -3.93
N TYR A 303 15.11 20.46 -3.24
CA TYR A 303 13.96 21.28 -2.85
C TYR A 303 14.18 21.86 -1.45
N THR A 304 13.88 23.13 -1.29
CA THR A 304 13.96 23.88 -0.03
C THR A 304 12.78 24.84 0.06
N ASP A 305 12.74 25.65 1.13
CA ASP A 305 11.71 26.68 1.35
C ASP A 305 10.28 26.13 1.49
N PHE A 306 10.16 24.98 2.14
CA PHE A 306 8.86 24.36 2.45
C PHE A 306 8.03 25.25 3.36
N ILE A 307 6.69 25.27 3.14
CA ILE A 307 5.77 26.16 3.87
C ILE A 307 5.47 25.62 5.28
N PHE A 308 5.04 24.37 5.41
CA PHE A 308 4.56 23.83 6.68
C PHE A 308 5.69 23.19 7.47
N LEU A 309 6.28 23.95 8.38
CA LEU A 309 7.45 23.58 9.17
C LEU A 309 7.09 23.20 10.60
N ASN A 310 7.94 22.39 11.21
CA ASN A 310 7.97 22.22 12.66
C ASN A 310 8.87 23.29 13.31
N ARG A 311 8.94 23.34 14.64
CA ARG A 311 9.77 24.29 15.40
C ARG A 311 11.28 24.22 15.13
N PHE A 312 11.74 23.22 14.40
CA PHE A 312 13.14 23.01 14.04
C PHE A 312 13.42 23.31 12.55
N GLY A 313 12.54 24.05 11.87
CA GLY A 313 12.69 24.36 10.44
C GLY A 313 12.59 23.15 9.51
N GLN A 314 12.11 22.00 10.00
CA GLN A 314 11.94 20.81 9.18
C GLN A 314 10.49 20.69 8.71
N PRO A 315 10.25 20.17 7.47
CA PRO A 315 8.89 20.00 6.96
C PRO A 315 8.04 19.09 7.86
N GLN A 316 6.76 19.40 7.96
CA GLN A 316 5.78 18.51 8.55
C GLN A 316 5.64 17.23 7.72
N HIS A 317 5.16 16.16 8.35
CA HIS A 317 4.88 14.90 7.65
C HIS A 317 3.57 14.26 8.13
N GLN A 318 3.03 13.36 7.33
CA GLN A 318 1.72 12.75 7.54
C GLN A 318 1.50 12.21 8.97
N SER A 319 2.50 11.57 9.54
CA SER A 319 2.36 10.96 10.87
C SER A 319 2.22 12.02 11.97
N THR A 320 2.92 13.15 11.87
CA THR A 320 2.80 14.29 12.78
C THR A 320 1.43 14.95 12.65
N LEU A 321 0.97 15.24 11.43
CA LEU A 321 -0.34 15.83 11.18
C LEU A 321 -1.47 14.92 11.70
N ASN A 322 -1.40 13.61 11.46
CA ASN A 322 -2.39 12.67 11.98
C ASN A 322 -2.35 12.53 13.53
N LYS A 323 -1.18 12.71 14.15
CA LYS A 323 -1.08 12.78 15.63
C LYS A 323 -1.73 14.06 16.14
N ALA A 324 -1.51 15.19 15.47
CA ALA A 324 -2.16 16.46 15.81
C ALA A 324 -3.68 16.36 15.69
N ILE A 325 -4.21 15.84 14.59
CA ILE A 325 -5.66 15.61 14.39
C ILE A 325 -6.24 14.80 15.55
N ARG A 326 -5.63 13.66 15.91
CA ARG A 326 -6.15 12.81 16.99
C ARG A 326 -6.22 13.53 18.33
N ARG A 327 -5.20 14.34 18.64
CA ARG A 327 -5.19 15.16 19.85
C ARG A 327 -6.28 16.23 19.80
N ILE A 328 -6.41 16.95 18.70
CA ILE A 328 -7.41 17.99 18.48
C ILE A 328 -8.83 17.42 18.59
N ILE A 329 -9.10 16.25 18.00
CA ILE A 329 -10.41 15.56 18.09
C ILE A 329 -10.74 15.29 19.57
N ARG A 330 -9.80 14.70 20.31
CA ARG A 330 -10.01 14.38 21.72
C ARG A 330 -10.29 15.66 22.52
N ASP A 331 -9.39 16.64 22.44
CA ASP A 331 -9.45 17.86 23.24
C ASP A 331 -10.70 18.70 22.91
N CYS A 332 -11.11 18.76 21.62
CA CYS A 332 -12.34 19.39 21.18
C CYS A 332 -13.58 18.68 21.73
N ASN A 333 -13.65 17.36 21.61
CA ASN A 333 -14.80 16.60 22.10
C ASN A 333 -14.91 16.66 23.62
N ASP A 334 -13.79 16.58 24.34
CA ASP A 334 -13.77 16.75 25.80
C ASP A 334 -14.31 18.13 26.20
N GLU A 335 -13.94 19.20 25.46
CA GLU A 335 -14.47 20.54 25.70
C GLU A 335 -15.97 20.66 25.38
N GLN A 336 -16.47 19.98 24.33
CA GLN A 336 -17.91 19.96 24.04
C GLN A 336 -18.69 19.30 25.19
N PHE A 337 -18.20 18.19 25.75
CA PHE A 337 -18.82 17.52 26.89
C PHE A 337 -18.77 18.35 28.18
N LEU A 338 -17.75 19.20 28.33
CA LEU A 338 -17.72 20.15 29.47
C LEU A 338 -18.75 21.29 29.35
N LYS A 339 -19.15 21.62 28.11
CA LYS A 339 -20.15 22.68 27.84
C LYS A 339 -21.59 22.15 27.87
N ASP A 340 -21.78 20.89 27.46
CA ASP A 340 -23.09 20.24 27.34
C ASP A 340 -22.93 18.73 27.59
N ASP A 341 -23.76 18.17 28.47
CA ASP A 341 -23.75 16.72 28.77
C ASP A 341 -24.14 15.86 27.55
N SER A 342 -24.82 16.45 26.56
CA SER A 342 -25.27 15.79 25.33
C SER A 342 -25.00 16.65 24.10
N PRO A 343 -23.72 16.86 23.71
CA PRO A 343 -23.40 17.73 22.59
C PRO A 343 -24.05 17.26 21.29
N SER A 344 -24.64 18.19 20.55
CA SER A 344 -25.32 17.91 19.26
C SER A 344 -24.35 17.50 18.15
N VAL A 345 -23.10 17.94 18.23
CA VAL A 345 -22.04 17.65 17.24
C VAL A 345 -20.76 17.29 17.98
N LEU A 346 -20.19 16.16 17.61
CA LEU A 346 -18.87 15.71 18.03
C LEU A 346 -18.02 15.40 16.81
N LEU A 347 -16.70 15.59 16.93
CA LEU A 347 -15.77 15.22 15.89
C LEU A 347 -15.60 13.69 15.85
N PRO A 348 -15.85 13.03 14.70
CA PRO A 348 -15.57 11.62 14.53
C PRO A 348 -14.05 11.37 14.44
N HIS A 349 -13.63 10.11 14.53
CA HIS A 349 -12.26 9.77 14.23
C HIS A 349 -11.99 9.92 12.72
N PHE A 350 -11.06 10.83 12.36
CA PHE A 350 -10.65 11.06 10.97
C PHE A 350 -9.13 11.28 10.83
N SER A 351 -8.66 11.36 9.61
CA SER A 351 -7.26 11.55 9.24
C SER A 351 -7.10 12.63 8.16
N CYS A 352 -5.86 13.02 7.87
CA CYS A 352 -5.56 13.93 6.76
C CYS A 352 -6.27 13.53 5.45
N HIS A 353 -6.34 12.24 5.15
CA HIS A 353 -7.03 11.79 3.93
C HIS A 353 -8.55 12.05 3.96
N SER A 354 -9.17 12.02 5.13
CA SER A 354 -10.59 12.35 5.29
C SER A 354 -10.87 13.83 5.00
N LEU A 355 -9.91 14.74 5.26
CA LEU A 355 -10.05 16.16 4.91
C LEU A 355 -10.11 16.38 3.39
N ARG A 356 -9.34 15.61 2.63
CA ARG A 356 -9.47 15.59 1.16
C ARG A 356 -10.84 15.02 0.72
N HIS A 357 -11.36 14.00 1.36
CA HIS A 357 -12.72 13.53 1.11
C HIS A 357 -13.76 14.61 1.42
N THR A 358 -13.55 15.37 2.52
CA THR A 358 -14.42 16.50 2.88
C THR A 358 -14.46 17.55 1.77
N PHE A 359 -13.29 17.96 1.25
CA PHE A 359 -13.22 18.90 0.13
C PHE A 359 -13.96 18.37 -1.10
N THR A 360 -13.71 17.10 -1.47
CA THR A 360 -14.39 16.46 -2.60
C THR A 360 -15.91 16.48 -2.40
N THR A 361 -16.39 16.15 -1.21
CA THR A 361 -17.81 16.18 -0.85
C THR A 361 -18.38 17.58 -0.99
N ARG A 362 -17.68 18.64 -0.51
CA ARG A 362 -18.10 20.04 -0.65
C ARG A 362 -18.20 20.47 -2.11
N MET A 363 -17.23 20.07 -2.97
CA MET A 363 -17.31 20.34 -4.41
C MET A 363 -18.53 19.65 -5.05
N CYS A 364 -18.83 18.42 -4.68
CA CYS A 364 -20.01 17.70 -5.16
C CYS A 364 -21.31 18.37 -4.70
N GLU A 365 -21.41 18.77 -3.43
CA GLU A 365 -22.55 19.48 -2.86
C GLU A 365 -22.77 20.89 -3.47
N ALA A 366 -21.68 21.53 -3.91
CA ALA A 366 -21.73 22.81 -4.62
C ALA A 366 -22.08 22.65 -6.12
N GLY A 367 -22.32 21.44 -6.61
CA GLY A 367 -22.65 21.18 -8.01
C GLY A 367 -21.49 21.38 -8.99
N VAL A 368 -20.23 21.32 -8.51
CA VAL A 368 -19.07 21.47 -9.37
C VAL A 368 -18.99 20.30 -10.34
N ASN A 369 -18.68 20.60 -11.61
CA ASN A 369 -18.55 19.58 -12.64
C ASN A 369 -17.55 18.49 -12.25
N VAL A 370 -17.95 17.22 -12.42
CA VAL A 370 -17.12 16.05 -12.03
C VAL A 370 -15.73 16.06 -12.68
N LYS A 371 -15.63 16.58 -13.93
CA LYS A 371 -14.34 16.71 -14.61
C LYS A 371 -13.44 17.72 -13.92
N VAL A 372 -13.98 18.86 -13.50
CA VAL A 372 -13.24 19.88 -12.74
C VAL A 372 -12.80 19.30 -11.39
N ILE A 373 -13.66 18.55 -10.72
CA ILE A 373 -13.29 17.83 -9.46
C ILE A 373 -12.15 16.86 -9.71
N GLN A 374 -12.24 16.05 -10.77
CA GLN A 374 -11.18 15.09 -11.13
C GLN A 374 -9.85 15.79 -11.36
N ASP A 375 -9.85 16.86 -12.15
CA ASP A 375 -8.63 17.62 -12.52
C ASP A 375 -8.04 18.35 -11.30
N THR A 376 -8.85 19.02 -10.49
CA THR A 376 -8.42 19.68 -9.24
C THR A 376 -7.77 18.69 -8.28
N LEU A 377 -8.35 17.49 -8.14
CA LEU A 377 -7.82 16.46 -7.27
C LEU A 377 -6.63 15.68 -7.89
N GLY A 378 -6.42 15.74 -9.19
CA GLY A 378 -5.42 14.93 -9.89
C GLY A 378 -5.71 13.42 -9.77
N HIS A 379 -6.97 13.03 -9.99
CA HIS A 379 -7.37 11.61 -10.04
C HIS A 379 -7.14 11.08 -11.46
N LYS A 380 -6.26 10.08 -11.59
CA LYS A 380 -6.02 9.41 -12.87
C LYS A 380 -7.28 8.77 -13.44
N ASP A 381 -8.11 8.18 -12.57
CA ASP A 381 -9.34 7.51 -12.93
C ASP A 381 -10.54 8.25 -12.33
N ILE A 382 -11.50 8.60 -13.20
CA ILE A 382 -12.73 9.28 -12.83
C ILE A 382 -13.60 8.45 -11.87
N SER A 383 -13.46 7.10 -11.88
CA SER A 383 -14.17 6.20 -10.98
C SER A 383 -13.92 6.54 -9.52
N THR A 384 -12.71 7.00 -9.19
CA THR A 384 -12.36 7.44 -7.82
C THR A 384 -13.18 8.65 -7.40
N THR A 385 -13.41 9.61 -8.30
CA THR A 385 -14.27 10.79 -8.06
C THR A 385 -15.72 10.39 -7.99
N LEU A 386 -16.18 9.55 -8.92
CA LEU A 386 -17.56 9.08 -8.98
C LEU A 386 -17.96 8.25 -7.75
N ASN A 387 -17.05 7.45 -7.19
CA ASN A 387 -17.31 6.70 -5.96
C ASN A 387 -17.61 7.62 -4.76
N ILE A 388 -16.95 8.77 -4.68
CA ILE A 388 -17.24 9.79 -3.65
C ILE A 388 -18.56 10.49 -3.98
N TYR A 389 -18.79 10.83 -5.23
CA TYR A 389 -20.01 11.47 -5.71
C TYR A 389 -21.26 10.63 -5.42
N THR A 390 -21.19 9.31 -5.56
CA THR A 390 -22.31 8.40 -5.26
C THR A 390 -22.61 8.26 -3.75
N ASP A 391 -21.62 8.49 -2.89
CA ASP A 391 -21.80 8.49 -1.44
C ASP A 391 -22.32 9.83 -0.90
N VAL A 392 -22.37 10.89 -1.75
CA VAL A 392 -22.93 12.21 -1.42
C VAL A 392 -24.45 12.12 -1.35
N THR A 393 -24.94 12.51 -0.25
CA THR A 393 -26.25 12.49 0.37
C THR A 393 -27.48 12.20 -0.51
N LYS A 394 -28.48 11.56 0.09
CA LYS A 394 -29.83 11.39 -0.49
C LYS A 394 -30.45 12.72 -0.96
N GLU A 395 -30.05 13.83 -0.36
CA GLU A 395 -30.53 15.20 -0.68
C GLU A 395 -30.02 15.67 -2.04
N LEU A 396 -28.73 15.43 -2.38
CA LEU A 396 -28.21 15.80 -3.71
C LEU A 396 -28.90 14.99 -4.81
N LYS A 397 -29.10 13.69 -4.59
CA LYS A 397 -29.86 12.85 -5.55
C LYS A 397 -31.28 13.38 -5.76
N ARG A 398 -31.93 13.82 -4.69
CA ARG A 398 -33.30 14.40 -4.76
C ARG A 398 -33.31 15.72 -5.53
N SER A 399 -32.37 16.62 -5.23
CA SER A 399 -32.20 17.90 -5.95
C SER A 399 -31.91 17.70 -7.44
N GLU A 400 -31.06 16.77 -7.81
CA GLU A 400 -30.78 16.45 -9.21
C GLU A 400 -32.01 15.90 -9.94
N PHE A 401 -32.83 15.06 -9.28
CA PHE A 401 -34.07 14.54 -9.85
C PHE A 401 -35.16 15.63 -9.95
N GLU A 402 -35.23 16.57 -9.02
CA GLU A 402 -36.09 17.75 -9.13
C GLU A 402 -35.69 18.65 -10.32
N GLY A 403 -34.39 18.81 -10.55
CA GLY A 403 -33.85 19.50 -11.73
C GLY A 403 -34.20 18.79 -13.04
N LEU A 404 -34.13 17.46 -13.06
CA LEU A 404 -34.47 16.63 -14.20
C LEU A 404 -36.02 16.71 -14.49
N ASP A 405 -36.85 16.70 -13.45
CA ASP A 405 -38.31 16.85 -13.57
C ASP A 405 -38.67 18.21 -14.18
N LEU A 406 -37.99 19.29 -13.80
CA LEU A 406 -38.13 20.61 -14.39
C LEU A 406 -37.73 20.66 -15.86
N TYR A 407 -36.67 19.89 -16.24
CA TYR A 407 -36.23 19.79 -17.63
C TYR A 407 -37.28 19.10 -18.50
N PHE A 408 -37.82 17.95 -18.04
CA PHE A 408 -38.86 17.24 -18.77
C PHE A 408 -40.21 18.00 -18.86
N LYS A 409 -40.51 18.88 -17.92
CA LYS A 409 -41.72 19.75 -18.00
C LYS A 409 -41.58 20.90 -19.02
N LYS A 410 -40.36 21.17 -19.51
CA LYS A 410 -40.08 22.19 -20.53
C LYS A 410 -40.05 21.64 -21.95
N VAL A 411 -40.04 20.30 -22.10
CA VAL A 411 -40.10 19.57 -23.37
C VAL A 411 -41.58 19.14 -23.61
#